data_beac72f4f8a57ff3c2287d564c77ff0d
#
_entry.id   beac72f4f8a57ff3c2287d564c77ff0d
#
_cell.length_a   1.000
_cell.length_b   1.000
_cell.length_c   1.000
_cell.angle_alpha   90.00
_cell.angle_beta   90.00
_cell.angle_gamma   90.00
#
_symmetry.space_group_name_H-M   'P 1'
#
loop_
_entity.id
_entity.type
_entity.pdbx_description
1 polymer ?
#
loop_
_entity_poly.entity_id
_entity_poly.type
_entity_poly.pdbx_seq_one_letter_code
_entity_poly.pdbx_strand_id
1 'polypeptide(L)'
;MYVDLSALGTLKDPERAAFYAGKQKELNAKDTVDYEEVLKYKLGYCQEYFAGEGKAVLDTPEFKEFLAQNESWLMPYATYCFLRESYGTSDFSQWQGNSTYNKTRVRTLCREDSDAWPEISFSYFLQYVLHNQFKSVSDYARKNGVVLKGDLPIGVSRTSVEAWTEPKYFNTVSYTHLR
;
A
#
# COMPACT_ATOMS: atom_id res chain seq x y z
N MET A 1 3.07 -2.84 6.62
CA MET A 1 3.43 -3.62 7.79
C MET A 1 3.64 -5.10 7.50
N TYR A 2 2.75 -5.77 6.75
CA TYR A 2 2.75 -7.24 6.57
C TYR A 2 3.78 -7.79 5.57
N VAL A 3 4.47 -6.95 4.81
CA VAL A 3 5.52 -7.39 3.87
C VAL A 3 6.62 -8.14 4.64
N ASP A 4 6.94 -9.34 4.18
CA ASP A 4 8.14 -10.06 4.58
C ASP A 4 9.32 -9.55 3.74
N LEU A 5 10.24 -8.84 4.40
CA LEU A 5 11.41 -8.29 3.73
C LEU A 5 12.41 -9.36 3.32
N SER A 6 12.46 -10.49 4.04
CA SER A 6 13.37 -11.58 3.71
C SER A 6 12.99 -12.28 2.39
N ALA A 7 11.67 -12.34 2.12
CA ALA A 7 11.15 -12.87 0.86
C ALA A 7 11.16 -11.84 -0.30
N LEU A 8 11.37 -10.56 0.00
CA LEU A 8 11.48 -9.52 -1.02
C LEU A 8 12.84 -9.57 -1.75
N GLY A 9 13.92 -9.73 -1.00
CA GLY A 9 15.29 -9.72 -1.48
C GLY A 9 16.20 -8.83 -0.65
N THR A 10 17.48 -8.82 -0.96
CA THR A 10 18.50 -8.05 -0.24
C THR A 10 18.87 -6.80 -1.04
N LEU A 11 19.03 -5.67 -0.35
CA LEU A 11 19.54 -4.44 -0.96
C LEU A 11 20.96 -4.66 -1.49
N LYS A 12 21.28 -4.11 -2.66
CA LYS A 12 22.63 -4.19 -3.25
C LYS A 12 23.67 -3.43 -2.44
N ASP A 13 23.27 -2.34 -1.79
CA ASP A 13 24.14 -1.57 -0.92
C ASP A 13 24.29 -2.28 0.43
N PRO A 14 25.49 -2.81 0.76
CA PRO A 14 25.71 -3.55 2.00
C PRO A 14 25.59 -2.68 3.25
N GLU A 15 25.90 -1.38 3.18
CA GLU A 15 25.76 -0.46 4.31
C GLU A 15 24.27 -0.23 4.62
N ARG A 16 23.45 -0.05 3.59
CA ARG A 16 22.00 0.07 3.76
C ARG A 16 21.38 -1.23 4.26
N ALA A 17 21.79 -2.36 3.72
CA ALA A 17 21.34 -3.67 4.21
C ALA A 17 21.67 -3.86 5.69
N ALA A 18 22.91 -3.54 6.11
CA ALA A 18 23.34 -3.61 7.50
C ALA A 18 22.56 -2.64 8.41
N PHE A 19 22.28 -1.42 7.92
CA PHE A 19 21.46 -0.45 8.65
C PHE A 19 20.07 -1.02 8.99
N TYR A 20 19.36 -1.58 8.00
CA TYR A 20 18.03 -2.14 8.22
C TYR A 20 18.05 -3.40 9.09
N ALA A 21 19.08 -4.24 8.97
CA ALA A 21 19.28 -5.39 9.86
C ALA A 21 19.50 -4.95 11.32
N GLY A 22 20.26 -3.88 11.53
CA GLY A 22 20.44 -3.25 12.84
C GLY A 22 19.13 -2.73 13.42
N LYS A 23 18.32 -2.03 12.61
CA LYS A 23 17.00 -1.53 13.02
C LYS A 23 16.00 -2.64 13.32
N GLN A 24 16.02 -3.72 12.55
CA GLN A 24 15.21 -4.91 12.86
C GLN A 24 15.57 -5.50 14.23
N LYS A 25 16.86 -5.65 14.51
CA LYS A 25 17.35 -6.17 15.79
C LYS A 25 16.96 -5.24 16.96
N GLU A 26 17.10 -3.94 16.79
CA GLU A 26 16.73 -2.92 17.78
C GLU A 26 15.22 -2.99 18.10
N LEU A 27 14.36 -3.02 17.07
CA LEU A 27 12.92 -3.05 17.22
C LEU A 27 12.43 -4.38 17.84
N ASN A 28 13.04 -5.50 17.45
CA ASN A 28 12.70 -6.81 18.00
C ASN A 28 13.15 -7.00 19.46
N ALA A 29 14.05 -6.16 19.97
CA ALA A 29 14.47 -6.18 21.38
C ALA A 29 13.53 -5.41 22.32
N LYS A 30 12.54 -4.68 21.79
CA LYS A 30 11.53 -3.96 22.59
C LYS A 30 10.49 -4.94 23.15
N ASP A 31 10.01 -4.70 24.36
CA ASP A 31 8.96 -5.50 25.00
C ASP A 31 7.60 -5.39 24.29
N THR A 32 7.38 -4.27 23.59
CA THR A 32 6.14 -4.00 22.83
C THR A 32 6.45 -3.60 21.40
N VAL A 33 5.54 -3.92 20.49
CA VAL A 33 5.68 -3.57 19.07
C VAL A 33 5.45 -2.08 18.86
N ASP A 34 6.47 -1.41 18.36
CA ASP A 34 6.39 -0.03 17.90
C ASP A 34 5.94 0.00 16.43
N TYR A 35 4.62 0.06 16.22
CA TYR A 35 4.02 -0.07 14.89
C TYR A 35 4.45 1.05 13.93
N GLU A 36 4.66 2.26 14.42
CA GLU A 36 5.05 3.41 13.60
C GLU A 36 6.49 3.25 13.09
N GLU A 37 7.42 2.93 14.00
CA GLU A 37 8.81 2.71 13.64
C GLU A 37 8.98 1.47 12.75
N VAL A 38 8.27 0.37 13.03
CA VAL A 38 8.28 -0.82 12.16
C VAL A 38 7.79 -0.48 10.75
N LEU A 39 6.68 0.26 10.65
CA LEU A 39 6.14 0.66 9.35
C LEU A 39 7.12 1.55 8.59
N LYS A 40 7.70 2.55 9.25
CA LYS A 40 8.68 3.49 8.68
C LYS A 40 9.88 2.76 8.08
N TYR A 41 10.52 1.88 8.85
CA TYR A 41 11.71 1.16 8.35
C TYR A 41 11.38 0.11 7.30
N LYS A 42 10.24 -0.58 7.42
CA LYS A 42 9.79 -1.51 6.37
C LYS A 42 9.48 -0.81 5.05
N LEU A 43 8.77 0.33 5.10
CA LEU A 43 8.48 1.10 3.89
C LEU A 43 9.77 1.68 3.29
N GLY A 44 10.67 2.22 4.11
CA GLY A 44 11.97 2.71 3.63
C GLY A 44 12.77 1.62 2.91
N TYR A 45 12.85 0.41 3.50
CA TYR A 45 13.48 -0.73 2.83
C TYR A 45 12.82 -1.05 1.49
N CYS A 46 11.49 -1.13 1.46
CA CYS A 46 10.76 -1.43 0.23
C CYS A 46 10.98 -0.35 -0.85
N GLN A 47 11.07 0.94 -0.46
CA GLN A 47 11.35 2.04 -1.39
C GLN A 47 12.75 1.94 -1.97
N GLU A 48 13.77 1.67 -1.14
CA GLU A 48 15.15 1.50 -1.61
C GLU A 48 15.30 0.27 -2.51
N TYR A 49 14.66 -0.83 -2.13
CA TYR A 49 14.65 -2.03 -2.97
C TYR A 49 13.96 -1.76 -4.31
N PHE A 50 12.82 -1.10 -4.30
CA PHE A 50 12.10 -0.74 -5.52
C PHE A 50 12.92 0.16 -6.43
N ALA A 51 13.58 1.17 -5.87
CA ALA A 51 14.42 2.09 -6.64
C ALA A 51 15.61 1.40 -7.33
N GLY A 52 16.19 0.38 -6.67
CA GLY A 52 17.31 -0.40 -7.21
C GLY A 52 16.89 -1.55 -8.12
N GLU A 53 16.12 -2.49 -7.56
CA GLU A 53 15.84 -3.79 -8.21
C GLU A 53 14.37 -3.93 -8.63
N GLY A 54 13.47 -3.38 -7.83
CA GLY A 54 12.03 -3.68 -7.94
C GLY A 54 11.36 -3.08 -9.17
N LYS A 55 11.91 -2.03 -9.76
CA LYS A 55 11.32 -1.41 -10.96
C LYS A 55 11.21 -2.38 -12.14
N ALA A 56 12.17 -3.29 -12.30
CA ALA A 56 12.12 -4.29 -13.35
C ALA A 56 10.92 -5.23 -13.26
N VAL A 57 10.33 -5.38 -12.07
CA VAL A 57 9.13 -6.19 -11.87
C VAL A 57 7.94 -5.64 -12.64
N LEU A 58 7.84 -4.31 -12.81
CA LEU A 58 6.73 -3.66 -13.52
C LEU A 58 6.64 -4.06 -15.00
N ASP A 59 7.75 -4.51 -15.58
CA ASP A 59 7.79 -4.94 -16.99
C ASP A 59 7.45 -6.43 -17.19
N THR A 60 7.34 -7.20 -16.09
CA THR A 60 7.07 -8.64 -16.16
C THR A 60 5.63 -8.92 -16.60
N PRO A 61 5.39 -10.00 -17.37
CA PRO A 61 4.04 -10.41 -17.76
C PRO A 61 3.13 -10.67 -16.54
N GLU A 62 3.66 -11.26 -15.48
CA GLU A 62 2.93 -11.58 -14.26
C GLU A 62 2.45 -10.33 -13.54
N PHE A 63 3.28 -9.28 -13.48
CA PHE A 63 2.87 -8.00 -12.92
C PHE A 63 1.80 -7.33 -13.79
N LYS A 64 1.97 -7.33 -15.11
CA LYS A 64 0.98 -6.76 -16.05
C LYS A 64 -0.37 -7.45 -15.96
N GLU A 65 -0.38 -8.77 -15.80
CA GLU A 65 -1.60 -9.53 -15.57
C GLU A 65 -2.24 -9.15 -14.23
N PHE A 66 -1.46 -9.10 -13.15
CA PHE A 66 -1.95 -8.64 -11.84
C PHE A 66 -2.56 -7.25 -11.91
N LEU A 67 -1.88 -6.30 -12.57
CA LEU A 67 -2.38 -4.93 -12.72
C LEU A 67 -3.70 -4.92 -13.50
N ALA A 68 -3.79 -5.63 -14.62
CA ALA A 68 -5.00 -5.70 -15.44
C ALA A 68 -6.21 -6.28 -14.67
N GLN A 69 -5.98 -7.32 -13.86
CA GLN A 69 -7.03 -7.94 -13.04
C GLN A 69 -7.49 -7.06 -11.87
N ASN A 70 -6.64 -6.15 -11.40
CA ASN A 70 -6.85 -5.35 -10.19
C ASN A 70 -6.99 -3.85 -10.45
N GLU A 71 -6.94 -3.41 -11.71
CA GLU A 71 -6.96 -1.99 -12.10
C GLU A 71 -8.07 -1.19 -11.43
N SER A 72 -9.24 -1.78 -11.29
CA SER A 72 -10.45 -1.11 -10.80
C SER A 72 -10.33 -0.54 -9.39
N TRP A 73 -9.59 -1.22 -8.51
CA TRP A 73 -9.36 -0.77 -7.14
C TRP A 73 -7.94 -0.25 -6.93
N LEU A 74 -6.96 -0.81 -7.65
CA LEU A 74 -5.55 -0.52 -7.43
C LEU A 74 -5.15 0.88 -7.91
N MET A 75 -5.68 1.33 -9.05
CA MET A 75 -5.43 2.70 -9.54
C MET A 75 -5.98 3.77 -8.58
N PRO A 76 -7.26 3.71 -8.14
CA PRO A 76 -7.75 4.65 -7.13
C PRO A 76 -6.96 4.60 -5.83
N TYR A 77 -6.60 3.40 -5.36
CA TYR A 77 -5.83 3.22 -4.13
C TYR A 77 -4.44 3.87 -4.21
N ALA A 78 -3.69 3.59 -5.28
CA ALA A 78 -2.36 4.15 -5.46
C ALA A 78 -2.39 5.68 -5.61
N THR A 79 -3.39 6.19 -6.36
CA THR A 79 -3.63 7.64 -6.46
C THR A 79 -3.98 8.26 -5.12
N TYR A 80 -4.83 7.61 -4.33
CA TYR A 80 -5.16 8.06 -2.98
C TYR A 80 -3.91 8.13 -2.10
N CYS A 81 -3.05 7.12 -2.11
CA CYS A 81 -1.80 7.11 -1.36
C CYS A 81 -0.90 8.28 -1.77
N PHE A 82 -0.70 8.49 -3.08
CA PHE A 82 0.06 9.62 -3.62
C PHE A 82 -0.50 10.97 -3.16
N LEU A 83 -1.81 11.18 -3.28
CA LEU A 83 -2.45 12.45 -2.88
C LEU A 83 -2.34 12.67 -1.37
N ARG A 84 -2.57 11.63 -0.56
CA ARG A 84 -2.43 11.70 0.89
C ARG A 84 -1.02 12.16 1.31
N GLU A 85 0.02 11.59 0.71
CA GLU A 85 1.40 11.99 0.99
C GLU A 85 1.68 13.42 0.48
N SER A 86 1.22 13.75 -0.74
CA SER A 86 1.42 15.07 -1.35
C SER A 86 0.75 16.21 -0.56
N TYR A 87 -0.42 15.96 0.03
CA TYR A 87 -1.14 16.95 0.85
C TYR A 87 -0.81 16.83 2.35
N GLY A 88 -0.07 15.81 2.78
CA GLY A 88 0.28 15.57 4.19
C GLY A 88 -0.94 15.25 5.08
N THR A 89 -2.07 14.88 4.50
CA THR A 89 -3.30 14.58 5.22
C THR A 89 -4.15 13.54 4.49
N SER A 90 -4.80 12.66 5.25
CA SER A 90 -5.81 11.73 4.72
C SER A 90 -7.19 12.37 4.51
N ASP A 91 -7.40 13.57 5.04
CA ASP A 91 -8.66 14.30 4.85
C ASP A 91 -8.73 14.86 3.43
N PHE A 92 -9.32 14.07 2.54
CA PHE A 92 -9.44 14.43 1.13
C PHE A 92 -10.32 15.66 0.89
N SER A 93 -11.10 16.14 1.86
CA SER A 93 -11.83 17.41 1.74
C SER A 93 -10.87 18.61 1.60
N GLN A 94 -9.63 18.45 2.08
CA GLN A 94 -8.57 19.45 2.00
C GLN A 94 -7.72 19.33 0.71
N TRP A 95 -7.95 18.33 -0.13
CA TRP A 95 -7.19 18.12 -1.37
C TRP A 95 -7.72 19.01 -2.49
N GLN A 96 -7.11 20.16 -2.67
CA GLN A 96 -7.51 21.13 -3.69
C GLN A 96 -7.54 20.51 -5.08
N GLY A 97 -8.74 20.55 -5.72
CA GLY A 97 -8.96 19.95 -7.04
C GLY A 97 -9.01 18.42 -7.07
N ASN A 98 -8.82 17.75 -5.90
CA ASN A 98 -8.87 16.27 -5.76
C ASN A 98 -9.80 15.81 -4.63
N SER A 99 -10.53 16.73 -3.99
CA SER A 99 -11.49 16.42 -2.91
C SER A 99 -12.61 15.48 -3.37
N THR A 100 -12.95 15.53 -4.64
CA THR A 100 -13.93 14.64 -5.26
C THR A 100 -13.22 13.68 -6.21
N TYR A 101 -13.53 12.40 -6.10
CA TYR A 101 -12.99 11.37 -6.99
C TYR A 101 -13.35 11.65 -8.45
N ASN A 102 -12.34 11.60 -9.31
CA ASN A 102 -12.50 11.74 -10.75
C ASN A 102 -11.68 10.68 -11.49
N LYS A 103 -12.38 9.72 -12.12
CA LYS A 103 -11.77 8.59 -12.81
C LYS A 103 -10.79 9.01 -13.92
N THR A 104 -11.12 10.07 -14.67
CA THR A 104 -10.25 10.56 -15.74
C THR A 104 -8.94 11.13 -15.17
N ARG A 105 -9.05 11.91 -14.09
CA ARG A 105 -7.87 12.47 -13.41
C ARG A 105 -6.99 11.37 -12.80
N VAL A 106 -7.59 10.36 -12.17
CA VAL A 106 -6.87 9.19 -11.66
C VAL A 106 -6.09 8.51 -12.78
N ARG A 107 -6.73 8.25 -13.93
CA ARG A 107 -6.05 7.68 -15.09
C ARG A 107 -4.88 8.53 -15.60
N THR A 108 -5.03 9.84 -15.58
CA THR A 108 -3.96 10.76 -15.98
C THR A 108 -2.77 10.68 -15.03
N LEU A 109 -3.01 10.66 -13.71
CA LEU A 109 -1.96 10.54 -12.70
C LEU A 109 -1.24 9.19 -12.75
N CYS A 110 -1.95 8.13 -13.12
CA CYS A 110 -1.40 6.78 -13.23
C CYS A 110 -0.65 6.50 -14.54
N ARG A 111 -0.44 7.48 -15.39
CA ARG A 111 0.36 7.32 -16.60
C ARG A 111 1.85 7.31 -16.28
N GLU A 112 2.61 6.55 -17.04
CA GLU A 112 4.07 6.43 -16.88
C GLU A 112 4.83 7.75 -17.11
N ASP A 113 4.25 8.66 -17.88
CA ASP A 113 4.79 9.99 -18.17
C ASP A 113 4.33 11.06 -17.16
N SER A 114 3.60 10.67 -16.11
CA SER A 114 3.15 11.57 -15.05
C SER A 114 4.23 11.77 -13.99
N ASP A 115 4.31 12.99 -13.43
CA ASP A 115 5.17 13.29 -12.27
C ASP A 115 4.81 12.46 -11.03
N ALA A 116 3.58 11.95 -10.95
CA ALA A 116 3.11 11.08 -9.88
C ALA A 116 3.54 9.60 -10.05
N TRP A 117 4.05 9.23 -11.22
CA TRP A 117 4.33 7.84 -11.54
C TRP A 117 5.32 7.14 -10.59
N PRO A 118 6.39 7.77 -10.09
CA PRO A 118 7.32 7.12 -9.17
C PRO A 118 6.63 6.57 -7.91
N GLU A 119 5.76 7.35 -7.29
CA GLU A 119 5.04 6.98 -6.07
C GLU A 119 3.88 6.03 -6.36
N ILE A 120 3.18 6.24 -7.46
CA ILE A 120 2.08 5.36 -7.90
C ILE A 120 2.61 3.99 -8.26
N SER A 121 3.69 3.92 -9.04
CA SER A 121 4.32 2.66 -9.43
C SER A 121 4.91 1.90 -8.23
N PHE A 122 5.46 2.61 -7.25
CA PHE A 122 5.86 2.00 -5.98
C PHE A 122 4.67 1.39 -5.23
N SER A 123 3.53 2.08 -5.20
CA SER A 123 2.31 1.55 -4.60
C SER A 123 1.82 0.29 -5.31
N TYR A 124 1.89 0.25 -6.64
CA TYR A 124 1.57 -0.94 -7.43
C TYR A 124 2.50 -2.10 -7.12
N PHE A 125 3.81 -1.86 -7.11
CA PHE A 125 4.82 -2.84 -6.74
C PHE A 125 4.56 -3.42 -5.35
N LEU A 126 4.30 -2.57 -4.36
CA LEU A 126 4.06 -2.99 -2.98
C LEU A 126 2.83 -3.89 -2.86
N GLN A 127 1.74 -3.57 -3.57
CA GLN A 127 0.53 -4.40 -3.58
C GLN A 127 0.74 -5.73 -4.32
N TYR A 128 1.53 -5.74 -5.38
CA TYR A 128 1.91 -6.97 -6.06
C TYR A 128 2.75 -7.90 -5.17
N VAL A 129 3.73 -7.36 -4.46
CA VAL A 129 4.53 -8.12 -3.49
C VAL A 129 3.63 -8.72 -2.40
N LEU A 130 2.76 -7.90 -1.81
CA LEU A 130 1.80 -8.35 -0.79
C LEU A 130 0.86 -9.44 -1.31
N HIS A 131 0.35 -9.29 -2.54
CA HIS A 131 -0.50 -10.29 -3.18
C HIS A 131 0.21 -11.63 -3.29
N ASN A 132 1.45 -11.65 -3.79
CA ASN A 132 2.20 -12.88 -3.98
C ASN A 132 2.57 -13.55 -2.66
N GLN A 133 2.99 -12.77 -1.67
CA GLN A 133 3.32 -13.28 -0.34
C GLN A 133 2.07 -13.84 0.34
N PHE A 134 0.93 -13.14 0.29
CA PHE A 134 -0.31 -13.61 0.87
C PHE A 134 -0.86 -14.86 0.16
N LYS A 135 -0.73 -14.91 -1.17
CA LYS A 135 -1.09 -16.10 -1.96
C LYS A 135 -0.28 -17.32 -1.51
N SER A 136 1.04 -17.15 -1.34
CA SER A 136 1.93 -18.21 -0.88
C SER A 136 1.53 -18.73 0.51
N VAL A 137 1.24 -17.81 1.45
CA VAL A 137 0.76 -18.15 2.81
C VAL A 137 -0.59 -18.89 2.76
N SER A 138 -1.51 -18.41 1.92
CA SER A 138 -2.83 -19.04 1.75
C SER A 138 -2.73 -20.45 1.18
N ASP A 139 -1.85 -20.66 0.20
CA ASP A 139 -1.61 -21.95 -0.40
C ASP A 139 -0.96 -22.92 0.61
N TYR A 140 -0.01 -22.43 1.42
CA TYR A 140 0.59 -23.21 2.50
C TYR A 140 -0.44 -23.59 3.57
N ALA A 141 -1.26 -22.64 4.02
CA ALA A 141 -2.32 -22.90 5.00
C ALA A 141 -3.28 -24.01 4.48
N ARG A 142 -3.75 -23.87 3.24
CA ARG A 142 -4.66 -24.84 2.61
C ARG A 142 -4.05 -26.23 2.53
N LYS A 143 -2.78 -26.36 2.15
CA LYS A 143 -2.06 -27.63 2.09
C LYS A 143 -1.95 -28.31 3.46
N ASN A 144 -1.95 -27.53 4.54
CA ASN A 144 -1.88 -28.02 5.91
C ASN A 144 -3.25 -28.12 6.59
N GLY A 145 -4.36 -28.06 5.84
CA GLY A 145 -5.71 -28.19 6.38
C GLY A 145 -6.20 -26.98 7.19
N VAL A 146 -5.52 -25.84 7.07
CA VAL A 146 -5.90 -24.58 7.74
C VAL A 146 -6.71 -23.73 6.78
N VAL A 147 -7.91 -23.33 7.21
CA VAL A 147 -8.77 -22.41 6.47
C VAL A 147 -8.56 -20.99 7.02
N LEU A 148 -8.17 -20.06 6.14
CA LEU A 148 -8.12 -18.64 6.47
C LEU A 148 -9.52 -18.06 6.34
N LYS A 149 -10.04 -17.51 7.43
CA LYS A 149 -11.32 -16.79 7.45
C LYS A 149 -11.05 -15.29 7.44
N GLY A 150 -11.46 -14.62 6.36
CA GLY A 150 -11.47 -13.18 6.30
C GLY A 150 -12.60 -12.59 7.14
N ASP A 151 -12.40 -11.38 7.62
CA ASP A 151 -13.44 -10.59 8.28
C ASP A 151 -13.74 -9.34 7.45
N LEU A 152 -15.02 -8.96 7.39
CA LEU A 152 -15.45 -7.74 6.70
C LEU A 152 -15.53 -6.61 7.71
N PRO A 153 -14.79 -5.51 7.52
CA PRO A 153 -14.92 -4.34 8.39
C PRO A 153 -16.31 -3.74 8.23
N ILE A 154 -17.04 -3.61 9.34
CA ILE A 154 -18.40 -3.03 9.36
C ILE A 154 -18.34 -1.51 9.15
N GLY A 155 -17.27 -0.87 9.59
CA GLY A 155 -17.05 0.55 9.44
C GLY A 155 -15.77 0.87 8.69
N VAL A 156 -15.81 1.95 7.91
CA VAL A 156 -14.62 2.49 7.24
C VAL A 156 -14.32 3.89 7.80
N SER A 157 -13.05 4.29 7.73
CA SER A 157 -12.69 5.67 8.06
C SER A 157 -13.37 6.64 7.11
N ARG A 158 -13.83 7.78 7.62
CA ARG A 158 -14.38 8.86 6.79
C ARG A 158 -13.36 9.41 5.78
N THR A 159 -12.10 9.19 6.04
CA THR A 159 -10.96 9.60 5.20
C THR A 159 -10.34 8.41 4.49
N SER A 160 -11.06 7.32 4.28
CA SER A 160 -10.59 6.15 3.53
C SER A 160 -10.70 6.33 2.03
N VAL A 161 -10.00 5.50 1.28
CA VAL A 161 -10.10 5.48 -0.18
C VAL A 161 -11.51 5.11 -0.64
N GLU A 162 -12.20 4.21 0.06
CA GLU A 162 -13.58 3.80 -0.24
C GLU A 162 -14.56 4.98 -0.09
N ALA A 163 -14.39 5.77 0.99
CA ALA A 163 -15.22 6.95 1.21
C ALA A 163 -14.97 8.04 0.14
N TRP A 164 -13.73 8.13 -0.37
CA TRP A 164 -13.37 9.06 -1.45
C TRP A 164 -13.92 8.59 -2.81
N THR A 165 -13.79 7.29 -3.13
CA THR A 165 -14.18 6.74 -4.44
C THR A 165 -15.67 6.50 -4.59
N GLU A 166 -16.33 6.07 -3.51
CA GLU A 166 -17.73 5.62 -3.51
C GLU A 166 -18.55 6.26 -2.37
N PRO A 167 -18.58 7.60 -2.25
CA PRO A 167 -19.20 8.30 -1.12
C PRO A 167 -20.70 8.00 -0.97
N LYS A 168 -21.37 7.59 -2.04
CA LYS A 168 -22.80 7.26 -2.03
C LYS A 168 -23.18 6.07 -1.14
N TYR A 169 -22.21 5.21 -0.80
CA TYR A 169 -22.44 4.04 0.06
C TYR A 169 -22.20 4.34 1.54
N PHE A 170 -21.68 5.52 1.87
CA PHE A 170 -21.31 5.87 3.23
C PHE A 170 -22.12 7.06 3.73
N ASN A 171 -22.70 6.90 4.92
CA ASN A 171 -23.35 8.01 5.60
C ASN A 171 -22.28 8.85 6.33
N THR A 172 -21.80 9.90 5.68
CA THR A 172 -20.78 10.81 6.21
C THR A 172 -21.33 11.89 7.12
N VAL A 173 -22.66 11.91 7.37
CA VAL A 173 -23.30 12.90 8.23
C VAL A 173 -22.81 12.71 9.67
N SER A 174 -22.31 13.79 10.27
CA SER A 174 -21.96 13.82 11.67
C SER A 174 -23.24 13.73 12.51
N TYR A 175 -23.46 12.61 13.20
CA TYR A 175 -24.49 12.54 14.24
C TYR A 175 -24.03 13.40 15.43
N THR A 176 -24.34 14.67 15.38
CA THR A 176 -24.14 15.59 16.53
C THR A 176 -25.21 15.45 17.59
N HIS A 177 -26.18 14.55 17.44
CA HIS A 177 -27.28 14.35 18.40
C HIS A 177 -27.57 12.86 18.67
N LEU A 178 -26.73 12.24 19.51
CA LEU A 178 -27.19 11.23 20.45
C LEU A 178 -26.94 11.82 21.85
N ARG A 179 -27.96 12.47 22.40
CA ARG A 179 -28.14 12.67 23.82
C ARG A 179 -28.67 11.40 24.46
#